data_57ec0973fd13272bde2f599554e3d254
#
_entry.id   57ec0973fd13272bde2f599554e3d254
#
_cell.length_a   1.000
_cell.length_b   1.000
_cell.length_c   1.000
_cell.angle_alpha   90.00
_cell.angle_beta   90.00
_cell.angle_gamma   90.00
#
_symmetry.space_group_name_H-M   'P 1'
#
loop_
_entity.id
_entity.type
_entity.pdbx_description
1 polymer ?
#
loop_
_entity_poly.entity_id
_entity_poly.type
_entity_poly.pdbx_seq_one_letter_code
_entity_poly.pdbx_strand_id
1 'polypeptide(L)'
;STGAAGGMSLRGIGGSPTAGLLVLIDGHPQYMGLMGHPIADAYQSMLTEKVEVLRGPASVLYGSNAMGGGINIVTRKQQDEGVRTNMQVGYGSYNTLQTEFSNRVKKGRFSSIVTGSYNRTDGHRPDMEFEQYGGYAKLGYDFSSSWKFWGDVNVTHFNASNPGTIQVPLIDNDSRITRGMTSLALENHYEKTSGALSFFYNWGRHKINDGYKTGEQPQTSHFNSKDKMFGISWYQSATFFTGNRLTIGFDYQHFGGKSWNKVLATGERKLGVD
;
A
#
# COMPACT_ATOMS: atom_id res chain seq x y z
N SER A 1 -5.90 -7.07 -14.06
CA SER A 1 -5.87 -5.63 -13.82
C SER A 1 -4.91 -4.98 -14.80
N THR A 2 -5.16 -3.75 -15.18
CA THR A 2 -4.30 -2.97 -16.07
C THR A 2 -3.27 -2.16 -15.27
N GLY A 3 -2.67 -2.75 -14.24
CA GLY A 3 -1.65 -2.13 -13.42
C GLY A 3 -2.16 -0.88 -12.69
N ALA A 4 -1.39 0.20 -12.65
CA ALA A 4 -1.69 1.44 -11.92
C ALA A 4 -3.09 2.04 -12.16
N ALA A 5 -3.83 1.53 -13.14
CA ALA A 5 -5.23 1.89 -13.41
C ALA A 5 -6.24 1.12 -12.54
N GLY A 6 -5.77 0.19 -11.69
CA GLY A 6 -6.62 -0.53 -10.74
C GLY A 6 -7.35 0.45 -9.81
N GLY A 7 -8.67 0.40 -9.82
CA GLY A 7 -9.53 1.22 -8.96
C GLY A 7 -10.24 0.38 -7.91
N MET A 8 -10.53 1.00 -6.77
CA MET A 8 -11.35 0.41 -5.73
C MET A 8 -12.60 1.26 -5.53
N SER A 9 -13.73 0.61 -5.30
CA SER A 9 -14.96 1.31 -4.95
C SER A 9 -15.70 0.59 -3.84
N LEU A 10 -16.37 1.35 -2.99
CA LEU A 10 -17.20 0.86 -1.93
C LEU A 10 -18.50 1.66 -1.91
N ARG A 11 -19.65 1.00 -2.15
CA ARG A 11 -20.97 1.62 -2.18
C ARG A 11 -21.07 2.82 -3.14
N GLY A 12 -20.42 2.73 -4.30
CA GLY A 12 -20.44 3.79 -5.31
C GLY A 12 -19.46 4.94 -5.07
N ILE A 13 -18.71 4.92 -3.97
CA ILE A 13 -17.63 5.86 -3.71
C ILE A 13 -16.29 5.18 -4.04
N GLY A 14 -15.41 5.90 -4.72
CA GLY A 14 -14.15 5.39 -5.25
C GLY A 14 -14.15 5.39 -6.78
N GLY A 15 -13.32 4.58 -7.39
CA GLY A 15 -13.18 4.48 -8.84
C GLY A 15 -11.73 4.39 -9.29
N SER A 16 -11.44 4.96 -10.44
CA SER A 16 -10.06 5.09 -10.97
C SER A 16 -9.82 6.55 -11.38
N PRO A 17 -8.95 7.30 -10.65
CA PRO A 17 -8.28 6.91 -9.41
C PRO A 17 -9.26 6.72 -8.24
N THR A 18 -8.88 5.88 -7.27
CA THR A 18 -9.71 5.66 -6.08
C THR A 18 -9.70 6.90 -5.20
N ALA A 19 -10.85 7.49 -4.96
CA ALA A 19 -10.98 8.67 -4.11
C ALA A 19 -12.04 8.45 -3.02
N GLY A 20 -11.86 9.08 -1.85
CA GLY A 20 -12.81 8.98 -0.75
C GLY A 20 -12.88 7.60 -0.06
N LEU A 21 -11.98 6.70 -0.40
CA LEU A 21 -11.83 5.39 0.22
C LEU A 21 -10.43 5.27 0.83
N LEU A 22 -10.35 4.98 2.12
CA LEU A 22 -9.10 4.80 2.83
C LEU A 22 -8.67 3.33 2.79
N VAL A 23 -7.39 3.09 2.51
CA VAL A 23 -6.77 1.80 2.72
C VAL A 23 -5.77 1.90 3.85
N LEU A 24 -5.81 0.94 4.77
CA LEU A 24 -4.88 0.82 5.88
C LEU A 24 -4.18 -0.54 5.80
N ILE A 25 -2.95 -0.60 6.29
CA ILE A 25 -2.25 -1.85 6.61
C ILE A 25 -1.96 -1.82 8.11
N ASP A 26 -2.47 -2.80 8.84
CA ASP A 26 -2.40 -2.88 10.30
C ASP A 26 -2.78 -1.55 11.00
N GLY A 27 -3.82 -0.87 10.48
CA GLY A 27 -4.32 0.40 11.01
C GLY A 27 -3.58 1.65 10.52
N HIS A 28 -2.51 1.52 9.73
CA HIS A 28 -1.76 2.67 9.20
C HIS A 28 -2.22 3.07 7.81
N PRO A 29 -2.58 4.35 7.59
CA PRO A 29 -3.08 4.83 6.31
C PRO A 29 -2.10 4.64 5.17
N GLN A 30 -2.62 4.20 4.03
CA GLN A 30 -1.89 3.96 2.80
C GLN A 30 -2.49 4.80 1.68
N TYR A 31 -1.87 5.92 1.36
CA TYR A 31 -2.24 6.72 0.20
C TYR A 31 -1.05 7.52 -0.34
N MET A 32 -1.17 7.94 -1.57
CA MET A 32 -0.19 8.81 -2.21
C MET A 32 -0.25 10.20 -1.57
N GLY A 33 0.85 10.64 -0.96
CA GLY A 33 0.92 11.88 -0.20
C GLY A 33 0.64 13.14 -1.02
N LEU A 34 0.87 13.10 -2.33
CA LEU A 34 0.63 14.22 -3.25
C LEU A 34 -0.84 14.32 -3.71
N MET A 35 -1.46 13.17 -4.03
CA MET A 35 -2.79 13.10 -4.65
C MET A 35 -3.88 12.61 -3.70
N GLY A 36 -3.52 12.11 -2.52
CA GLY A 36 -4.46 11.69 -1.48
C GLY A 36 -5.29 10.44 -1.81
N HIS A 37 -4.82 9.58 -2.70
CA HIS A 37 -5.52 8.34 -3.05
C HIS A 37 -4.62 7.10 -2.93
N PRO A 38 -5.17 5.91 -2.61
CA PRO A 38 -4.44 4.67 -2.58
C PRO A 38 -4.08 4.18 -3.98
N ILE A 39 -2.97 3.46 -4.09
CA ILE A 39 -2.52 2.79 -5.32
C ILE A 39 -2.82 1.31 -5.18
N ALA A 40 -3.87 0.82 -5.86
CA ALA A 40 -4.38 -0.53 -5.70
C ALA A 40 -3.35 -1.64 -5.95
N ASP A 41 -2.51 -1.48 -6.96
CA ASP A 41 -1.51 -2.48 -7.35
C ASP A 41 -0.28 -2.52 -6.42
N ALA A 42 -0.20 -1.63 -5.44
CA ALA A 42 0.87 -1.63 -4.45
C ALA A 42 0.63 -2.61 -3.27
N TYR A 43 -0.56 -3.21 -3.17
CA TYR A 43 -0.90 -4.11 -2.08
C TYR A 43 -0.63 -5.57 -2.45
N GLN A 44 0.04 -6.30 -1.53
CA GLN A 44 0.41 -7.69 -1.72
C GLN A 44 -0.58 -8.61 -0.99
N SER A 45 -1.17 -9.56 -1.71
CA SER A 45 -2.16 -10.49 -1.16
C SER A 45 -1.59 -11.48 -0.15
N MET A 46 -0.33 -11.88 -0.32
CA MET A 46 0.32 -12.86 0.57
C MET A 46 0.49 -12.42 2.02
N LEU A 47 0.56 -11.11 2.24
CA LEU A 47 0.67 -10.54 3.58
C LEU A 47 -0.62 -10.62 4.36
N THR A 48 -1.73 -10.76 3.64
CA THR A 48 -3.07 -10.57 4.18
C THR A 48 -3.52 -11.81 4.94
N GLU A 49 -3.80 -11.66 6.22
CA GLU A 49 -4.54 -12.64 7.02
C GLU A 49 -6.03 -12.46 6.83
N LYS A 50 -6.48 -11.22 6.93
CA LYS A 50 -7.87 -10.83 6.70
C LYS A 50 -7.98 -9.40 6.18
N VAL A 51 -9.09 -9.10 5.56
CA VAL A 51 -9.47 -7.75 5.14
C VAL A 51 -10.68 -7.33 5.95
N GLU A 52 -10.56 -6.23 6.66
CA GLU A 52 -11.64 -5.61 7.42
C GLU A 52 -12.21 -4.45 6.61
N VAL A 53 -13.51 -4.45 6.40
CA VAL A 53 -14.19 -3.39 5.67
C VAL A 53 -14.91 -2.48 6.67
N LEU A 54 -14.46 -1.24 6.78
CA LEU A 54 -15.10 -0.19 7.55
C LEU A 54 -16.23 0.41 6.70
N ARG A 55 -17.47 0.09 7.05
CA ARG A 55 -18.66 0.53 6.33
C ARG A 55 -19.15 1.87 6.87
N GLY A 56 -19.34 2.83 5.96
CA GLY A 56 -19.81 4.17 6.30
C GLY A 56 -18.67 5.16 6.52
N PRO A 57 -18.99 6.44 6.78
CA PRO A 57 -18.01 7.49 6.88
C PRO A 57 -17.11 7.27 8.09
N ALA A 58 -15.85 6.97 7.84
CA ALA A 58 -14.80 6.88 8.85
C ALA A 58 -13.99 8.19 8.95
N SER A 59 -14.46 9.25 8.31
CA SER A 59 -13.80 10.55 8.21
C SER A 59 -13.58 11.23 9.57
N VAL A 60 -14.42 10.94 10.54
CA VAL A 60 -14.24 11.43 11.91
C VAL A 60 -12.95 10.89 12.57
N LEU A 61 -12.58 9.64 12.22
CA LEU A 61 -11.39 8.97 12.75
C LEU A 61 -10.16 9.14 11.87
N TYR A 62 -10.35 9.20 10.54
CA TYR A 62 -9.26 9.07 9.55
C TYR A 62 -9.21 10.21 8.53
N GLY A 63 -10.02 11.25 8.70
CA GLY A 63 -10.05 12.41 7.81
C GLY A 63 -10.84 12.20 6.50
N SER A 64 -10.83 13.22 5.64
CA SER A 64 -11.67 13.30 4.44
C SER A 64 -11.48 12.16 3.43
N ASN A 65 -10.31 11.52 3.40
CA ASN A 65 -10.04 10.38 2.52
C ASN A 65 -10.83 9.12 2.89
N ALA A 66 -11.52 9.09 4.03
CA ALA A 66 -12.33 7.98 4.50
C ALA A 66 -13.86 8.25 4.44
N MET A 67 -14.32 9.16 3.60
CA MET A 67 -15.75 9.51 3.50
C MET A 67 -16.62 8.34 3.04
N GLY A 68 -16.10 7.49 2.15
CA GLY A 68 -16.77 6.27 1.65
C GLY A 68 -16.59 5.05 2.56
N GLY A 69 -15.75 5.15 3.57
CA GLY A 69 -15.32 4.05 4.41
C GLY A 69 -13.84 3.71 4.26
N GLY A 70 -13.45 2.54 4.72
CA GLY A 70 -12.07 2.10 4.66
C GLY A 70 -11.93 0.60 4.50
N ILE A 71 -10.75 0.19 4.03
CA ILE A 71 -10.32 -1.20 3.96
C ILE A 71 -9.05 -1.32 4.81
N ASN A 72 -9.09 -2.16 5.85
CA ASN A 72 -7.91 -2.46 6.66
C ASN A 72 -7.39 -3.85 6.30
N ILE A 73 -6.19 -3.90 5.77
CA ILE A 73 -5.46 -5.13 5.48
C ILE A 73 -4.71 -5.52 6.74
N VAL A 74 -5.14 -6.59 7.38
CA VAL A 74 -4.47 -7.12 8.58
C VAL A 74 -3.42 -8.13 8.13
N THR A 75 -2.18 -7.90 8.52
CA THR A 75 -1.08 -8.79 8.14
C THR A 75 -1.04 -10.06 8.97
N ARG A 76 -0.55 -11.13 8.36
CA ARG A 76 -0.40 -12.43 9.03
C ARG A 76 0.54 -12.35 10.22
N LYS A 77 0.22 -13.09 11.27
CA LYS A 77 1.06 -13.25 12.47
C LYS A 77 1.41 -14.72 12.64
N GLN A 78 2.66 -14.99 13.03
CA GLN A 78 3.05 -16.32 13.49
C GLN A 78 2.70 -16.43 14.98
N GLN A 79 1.79 -17.33 15.33
CA GLN A 79 1.36 -17.56 16.71
C GLN A 79 2.08 -18.74 17.34
N ASP A 80 2.30 -19.82 16.57
CA ASP A 80 2.91 -21.05 17.05
C ASP A 80 4.43 -20.99 16.94
N GLU A 81 5.12 -21.60 17.92
CA GLU A 81 6.57 -21.80 17.89
C GLU A 81 7.00 -22.58 16.65
N GLY A 82 8.12 -22.16 16.06
CA GLY A 82 8.74 -22.83 14.94
C GLY A 82 8.99 -21.94 13.72
N VAL A 83 9.31 -22.60 12.64
CA VAL A 83 9.59 -21.98 11.33
C VAL A 83 8.64 -22.57 10.31
N ARG A 84 8.01 -21.71 9.53
CA ARG A 84 7.18 -22.10 8.37
C ARG A 84 7.63 -21.36 7.13
N THR A 85 8.00 -22.12 6.11
CA THR A 85 8.39 -21.59 4.81
C THR A 85 7.40 -22.09 3.76
N ASN A 86 6.88 -21.18 2.95
CA ASN A 86 6.04 -21.50 1.81
C ASN A 86 6.62 -20.84 0.56
N MET A 87 6.56 -21.58 -0.54
CA MET A 87 6.93 -21.10 -1.85
C MET A 87 5.86 -21.55 -2.85
N GLN A 88 5.42 -20.65 -3.67
CA GLN A 88 4.47 -20.93 -4.74
C GLN A 88 5.01 -20.39 -6.06
N VAL A 89 4.97 -21.22 -7.09
CA VAL A 89 5.32 -20.85 -8.46
C VAL A 89 4.19 -21.28 -9.37
N GLY A 90 3.67 -20.36 -10.16
CA GLY A 90 2.66 -20.61 -11.18
C GLY A 90 3.13 -20.09 -12.53
N TYR A 91 2.86 -20.85 -13.57
CA TYR A 91 3.11 -20.45 -14.95
C TYR A 91 1.86 -20.68 -15.79
N GLY A 92 1.53 -19.76 -16.68
CA GLY A 92 0.31 -19.80 -17.47
C GLY A 92 0.45 -19.13 -18.83
N SER A 93 -0.69 -18.98 -19.51
CA SER A 93 -0.78 -18.35 -20.82
C SER A 93 -0.20 -16.93 -20.82
N TYR A 94 0.21 -16.47 -22.00
CA TYR A 94 0.81 -15.15 -22.19
C TYR A 94 2.08 -14.92 -21.36
N ASN A 95 2.91 -15.96 -21.21
CA ASN A 95 4.15 -15.94 -20.44
C ASN A 95 3.92 -15.45 -18.99
N THR A 96 2.75 -15.75 -18.43
CA THR A 96 2.40 -15.36 -17.08
C THR A 96 3.19 -16.21 -16.08
N LEU A 97 4.00 -15.55 -15.26
CA LEU A 97 4.73 -16.16 -14.16
C LEU A 97 4.29 -15.49 -12.85
N GLN A 98 3.95 -16.30 -11.87
CA GLN A 98 3.65 -15.87 -10.50
C GLN A 98 4.58 -16.61 -9.56
N THR A 99 5.32 -15.86 -8.76
CA THR A 99 6.24 -16.42 -7.77
C THR A 99 6.02 -15.74 -6.45
N GLU A 100 5.82 -16.52 -5.43
CA GLU A 100 5.57 -16.03 -4.08
C GLU A 100 6.37 -16.86 -3.07
N PHE A 101 7.03 -16.18 -2.15
CA PHE A 101 7.79 -16.77 -1.07
C PHE A 101 7.36 -16.17 0.26
N SER A 102 7.22 -17.00 1.29
CA SER A 102 7.04 -16.52 2.66
C SER A 102 7.79 -17.39 3.66
N ASN A 103 8.44 -16.73 4.61
CA ASN A 103 9.05 -17.35 5.77
C ASN A 103 8.49 -16.71 7.04
N ARG A 104 8.06 -17.53 7.97
CA ARG A 104 7.53 -17.11 9.27
C ARG A 104 8.27 -17.83 10.38
N VAL A 105 8.73 -17.07 11.36
CA VAL A 105 9.46 -17.60 12.52
C VAL A 105 8.79 -17.11 13.79
N LYS A 106 8.62 -18.00 14.74
CA LYS A 106 8.32 -17.68 16.13
C LYS A 106 9.27 -18.49 17.02
N LYS A 107 10.05 -17.78 17.83
CA LYS A 107 10.98 -18.42 18.79
C LYS A 107 11.01 -17.60 20.08
N GLY A 108 10.35 -18.14 21.10
CA GLY A 108 10.18 -17.47 22.38
C GLY A 108 9.54 -16.08 22.22
N ARG A 109 10.27 -15.05 22.61
CA ARG A 109 9.82 -13.65 22.53
C ARG A 109 9.96 -13.02 21.14
N PHE A 110 10.65 -13.68 20.22
CA PHE A 110 10.92 -13.17 18.87
C PHE A 110 9.91 -13.74 17.85
N SER A 111 9.44 -12.90 16.94
CA SER A 111 8.68 -13.31 15.77
C SER A 111 9.14 -12.55 14.53
N SER A 112 9.09 -13.21 13.38
CA SER A 112 9.35 -12.56 12.10
C SER A 112 8.48 -13.14 10.99
N ILE A 113 8.17 -12.28 10.00
CA ILE A 113 7.57 -12.65 8.74
C ILE A 113 8.37 -11.96 7.66
N VAL A 114 8.83 -12.72 6.67
CA VAL A 114 9.47 -12.19 5.47
C VAL A 114 8.75 -12.77 4.26
N THR A 115 8.33 -11.93 3.32
CA THR A 115 7.75 -12.37 2.07
C THR A 115 8.39 -11.66 0.89
N GLY A 116 8.39 -12.33 -0.25
CA GLY A 116 8.78 -11.76 -1.53
C GLY A 116 7.87 -12.27 -2.63
N SER A 117 7.65 -11.44 -3.65
CA SER A 117 6.85 -11.83 -4.82
C SER A 117 7.47 -11.28 -6.10
N TYR A 118 7.32 -12.05 -7.17
CA TYR A 118 7.59 -11.63 -8.54
C TYR A 118 6.48 -12.13 -9.43
N ASN A 119 5.84 -11.22 -10.14
CA ASN A 119 4.73 -11.53 -11.04
C ASN A 119 4.99 -10.84 -12.38
N ARG A 120 4.77 -11.52 -13.48
CA ARG A 120 4.82 -10.94 -14.82
C ARG A 120 3.79 -11.57 -15.73
N THR A 121 3.40 -10.85 -16.77
CA THR A 121 2.62 -11.35 -17.90
C THR A 121 2.87 -10.49 -19.12
N ASP A 122 2.86 -11.07 -20.32
CA ASP A 122 2.88 -10.30 -21.56
C ASP A 122 1.50 -9.77 -21.93
N GLY A 123 0.43 -10.27 -21.23
CA GLY A 123 -0.95 -9.89 -21.51
C GLY A 123 -1.54 -10.60 -22.72
N HIS A 124 -2.85 -10.55 -22.87
CA HIS A 124 -3.57 -11.17 -23.99
C HIS A 124 -3.71 -10.26 -25.22
N ARG A 125 -3.15 -9.06 -25.15
CA ARG A 125 -3.10 -8.05 -26.22
C ARG A 125 -1.71 -7.42 -26.24
N PRO A 126 -1.24 -6.92 -27.41
CA PRO A 126 -0.05 -6.10 -27.49
C PRO A 126 -0.13 -4.88 -26.53
N ASP A 127 0.99 -4.45 -26.02
CA ASP A 127 1.13 -3.30 -25.09
C ASP A 127 0.33 -3.49 -23.79
N MET A 128 0.21 -4.72 -23.30
CA MET A 128 -0.51 -5.07 -22.05
C MET A 128 0.40 -5.78 -21.04
N GLU A 129 1.69 -5.57 -21.14
CA GLU A 129 2.67 -6.18 -20.27
C GLU A 129 2.52 -5.64 -18.83
N PHE A 130 2.70 -6.54 -17.91
CA PHE A 130 2.74 -6.23 -16.49
C PHE A 130 3.88 -6.99 -15.81
N GLU A 131 4.64 -6.28 -14.99
CA GLU A 131 5.67 -6.85 -14.14
C GLU A 131 5.59 -6.21 -12.75
N GLN A 132 5.61 -7.03 -11.72
CA GLN A 132 5.59 -6.59 -10.33
C GLN A 132 6.57 -7.41 -9.50
N TYR A 133 7.33 -6.75 -8.64
CA TYR A 133 8.11 -7.40 -7.60
C TYR A 133 8.09 -6.58 -6.32
N GLY A 134 8.24 -7.27 -5.22
CA GLY A 134 8.25 -6.61 -3.93
C GLY A 134 8.59 -7.55 -2.80
N GLY A 135 8.77 -6.95 -1.66
CA GLY A 135 9.09 -7.64 -0.43
C GLY A 135 8.49 -6.96 0.78
N TYR A 136 8.26 -7.76 1.79
CA TYR A 136 7.78 -7.34 3.10
C TYR A 136 8.56 -8.07 4.19
N ALA A 137 8.90 -7.35 5.24
CA ALA A 137 9.46 -7.93 6.44
C ALA A 137 8.79 -7.29 7.67
N LYS A 138 8.40 -8.12 8.62
CA LYS A 138 7.91 -7.68 9.93
C LYS A 138 8.65 -8.43 11.02
N LEU A 139 9.14 -7.70 12.01
CA LEU A 139 9.81 -8.22 13.19
C LEU A 139 8.99 -7.84 14.42
N GLY A 140 8.85 -8.78 15.35
CA GLY A 140 8.17 -8.57 16.61
C GLY A 140 9.02 -9.08 17.76
N TYR A 141 8.97 -8.37 18.90
CA TYR A 141 9.61 -8.79 20.12
C TYR A 141 8.74 -8.49 21.33
N ASP A 142 8.47 -9.53 22.11
CA ASP A 142 7.72 -9.43 23.36
C ASP A 142 8.70 -9.15 24.52
N PHE A 143 8.82 -7.89 24.96
CA PHE A 143 9.69 -7.52 26.09
C PHE A 143 9.19 -8.18 27.38
N SER A 144 7.88 -8.26 27.56
CA SER A 144 7.19 -8.89 28.67
C SER A 144 5.81 -9.42 28.23
N SER A 145 5.04 -9.98 29.14
CA SER A 145 3.63 -10.32 28.90
C SER A 145 2.76 -9.09 28.59
N SER A 146 3.20 -7.91 29.00
CA SER A 146 2.45 -6.65 28.88
C SER A 146 3.00 -5.69 27.81
N TRP A 147 4.20 -5.89 27.32
CA TRP A 147 4.84 -4.99 26.37
C TRP A 147 5.36 -5.72 25.15
N LYS A 148 4.96 -5.23 23.98
CA LYS A 148 5.37 -5.74 22.67
C LYS A 148 5.86 -4.60 21.78
N PHE A 149 6.96 -4.85 21.09
CA PHE A 149 7.44 -4.03 20.00
C PHE A 149 7.29 -4.78 18.68
N TRP A 150 6.96 -4.07 17.62
CA TRP A 150 7.10 -4.58 16.26
C TRP A 150 7.47 -3.47 15.30
N GLY A 151 8.11 -3.88 14.20
CA GLY A 151 8.42 -3.00 13.09
C GLY A 151 8.31 -3.75 11.78
N ASP A 152 7.93 -3.04 10.72
CA ASP A 152 7.82 -3.61 9.39
C ASP A 152 8.36 -2.68 8.30
N VAL A 153 8.63 -3.28 7.16
CA VAL A 153 8.95 -2.60 5.91
C VAL A 153 8.27 -3.34 4.75
N ASN A 154 7.65 -2.58 3.87
CA ASN A 154 7.06 -3.07 2.62
C ASN A 154 7.58 -2.22 1.46
N VAL A 155 8.05 -2.86 0.40
CA VAL A 155 8.42 -2.19 -0.85
C VAL A 155 7.86 -2.96 -2.03
N THR A 156 7.17 -2.26 -2.92
CA THR A 156 6.61 -2.82 -4.16
C THR A 156 7.01 -1.95 -5.34
N HIS A 157 7.47 -2.60 -6.40
CA HIS A 157 7.71 -1.97 -7.69
C HIS A 157 6.89 -2.67 -8.76
N PHE A 158 6.27 -1.91 -9.65
CA PHE A 158 5.63 -2.48 -10.83
C PHE A 158 5.77 -1.58 -12.06
N ASN A 159 5.81 -2.25 -13.20
CA ASN A 159 5.71 -1.68 -14.53
C ASN A 159 4.43 -2.22 -15.17
N ALA A 160 3.64 -1.35 -15.74
CA ALA A 160 2.39 -1.72 -16.37
C ALA A 160 2.18 -0.94 -17.66
N SER A 161 1.90 -1.65 -18.74
CA SER A 161 1.48 -1.07 -20.00
C SER A 161 -0.05 -1.16 -20.12
N ASN A 162 -0.67 -0.18 -20.76
CA ASN A 162 -2.12 -0.12 -20.91
C ASN A 162 -2.48 0.18 -22.37
N PRO A 163 -2.95 -0.81 -23.12
CA PRO A 163 -3.32 -0.65 -24.55
C PRO A 163 -4.65 0.10 -24.75
N GLY A 164 -5.27 0.60 -23.69
CA GLY A 164 -6.60 1.18 -23.77
C GLY A 164 -7.69 0.15 -24.09
N THR A 165 -8.85 0.63 -24.50
CA THR A 165 -9.95 -0.23 -24.96
C THR A 165 -9.76 -0.61 -26.43
N ILE A 166 -10.52 -1.61 -26.91
CA ILE A 166 -10.50 -1.98 -28.33
C ILE A 166 -10.99 -0.82 -29.20
N GLN A 167 -11.98 -0.06 -28.71
CA GLN A 167 -12.57 1.06 -29.41
C GLN A 167 -11.68 2.32 -29.36
N VAL A 168 -10.90 2.48 -28.30
CA VAL A 168 -10.00 3.60 -28.10
C VAL A 168 -8.63 3.06 -27.65
N PRO A 169 -7.85 2.51 -28.60
CA PRO A 169 -6.53 2.00 -28.27
C PRO A 169 -5.57 3.15 -27.90
N LEU A 170 -4.73 2.88 -26.89
CA LEU A 170 -3.62 3.74 -26.49
C LEU A 170 -2.32 3.17 -26.99
N ILE A 171 -1.45 4.03 -27.46
CA ILE A 171 -0.11 3.72 -27.94
C ILE A 171 0.88 4.29 -26.94
N ASP A 172 1.91 3.52 -26.59
CA ASP A 172 3.02 3.92 -25.71
C ASP A 172 2.54 4.44 -24.34
N ASN A 173 1.48 3.80 -23.78
CA ASN A 173 1.01 4.10 -22.43
C ASN A 173 1.65 3.13 -21.45
N ASP A 174 2.50 3.67 -20.55
CA ASP A 174 3.14 2.88 -19.52
C ASP A 174 3.25 3.62 -18.18
N SER A 175 3.28 2.85 -17.11
CA SER A 175 3.45 3.34 -15.76
C SER A 175 4.51 2.55 -15.02
N ARG A 176 5.43 3.24 -14.34
CA ARG A 176 6.46 2.66 -13.48
C ARG A 176 6.32 3.26 -12.10
N ILE A 177 5.92 2.44 -11.15
CA ILE A 177 5.59 2.90 -9.80
C ILE A 177 6.37 2.09 -8.78
N THR A 178 7.01 2.79 -7.84
CA THR A 178 7.61 2.20 -6.65
C THR A 178 6.96 2.83 -5.44
N ARG A 179 6.49 1.99 -4.53
CA ARG A 179 5.94 2.42 -3.24
C ARG A 179 6.64 1.68 -2.12
N GLY A 180 6.91 2.41 -1.04
CA GLY A 180 7.48 1.86 0.17
C GLY A 180 6.75 2.35 1.40
N MET A 181 6.74 1.52 2.43
CA MET A 181 6.21 1.83 3.74
C MET A 181 7.10 1.20 4.82
N THR A 182 7.25 1.88 5.93
CA THR A 182 7.76 1.31 7.16
C THR A 182 6.91 1.76 8.33
N SER A 183 6.76 0.88 9.32
CA SER A 183 6.02 1.17 10.54
C SER A 183 6.78 0.63 11.75
N LEU A 184 6.64 1.33 12.88
CA LEU A 184 7.14 0.91 14.17
C LEU A 184 6.00 1.07 15.18
N ALA A 185 5.84 0.12 16.08
CA ALA A 185 4.86 0.24 17.16
C ALA A 185 5.37 -0.34 18.47
N LEU A 186 5.06 0.33 19.55
CA LEU A 186 5.23 -0.13 20.91
C LEU A 186 3.85 -0.22 21.54
N GLU A 187 3.45 -1.45 21.87
CA GLU A 187 2.12 -1.76 22.41
C GLU A 187 2.23 -2.12 23.89
N ASN A 188 1.27 -1.71 24.67
CA ASN A 188 1.08 -2.20 26.02
C ASN A 188 -0.29 -2.83 26.24
N HIS A 189 -0.33 -3.85 27.05
CA HIS A 189 -1.56 -4.56 27.41
C HIS A 189 -1.50 -5.02 28.86
N TYR A 190 -2.32 -4.42 29.70
CA TYR A 190 -2.54 -4.76 31.10
C TYR A 190 -4.01 -5.10 31.31
N GLU A 191 -4.37 -5.62 32.46
CA GLU A 191 -5.74 -6.02 32.79
C GLU A 191 -6.76 -4.89 32.58
N LYS A 192 -6.44 -3.69 33.03
CA LYS A 192 -7.34 -2.52 33.00
C LYS A 192 -6.96 -1.44 32.01
N THR A 193 -5.81 -1.53 31.39
CA THR A 193 -5.34 -0.52 30.45
C THR A 193 -4.57 -1.12 29.29
N SER A 194 -4.75 -0.57 28.10
CA SER A 194 -4.00 -0.97 26.91
C SER A 194 -3.86 0.21 25.96
N GLY A 195 -2.76 0.23 25.22
CA GLY A 195 -2.52 1.28 24.27
C GLY A 195 -1.36 0.97 23.35
N ALA A 196 -1.09 1.90 22.46
CA ALA A 196 0.02 1.82 21.52
C ALA A 196 0.57 3.21 21.17
N LEU A 197 1.86 3.25 20.94
CA LEU A 197 2.57 4.34 20.28
C LEU A 197 3.07 3.80 18.94
N SER A 198 2.69 4.43 17.85
CA SER A 198 3.02 4.00 16.50
C SER A 198 3.65 5.13 15.70
N PHE A 199 4.58 4.79 14.85
CA PHE A 199 5.15 5.66 13.84
C PHE A 199 5.05 4.94 12.48
N PHE A 200 4.75 5.67 11.41
CA PHE A 200 4.80 5.15 10.05
C PHE A 200 5.38 6.18 9.08
N TYR A 201 5.97 5.65 8.01
CA TYR A 201 6.50 6.43 6.90
C TYR A 201 6.18 5.75 5.58
N ASN A 202 5.45 6.47 4.71
CA ASN A 202 5.15 6.03 3.35
C ASN A 202 5.89 6.92 2.36
N TRP A 203 6.34 6.34 1.27
CA TRP A 203 6.93 7.07 0.17
C TRP A 203 6.59 6.44 -1.17
N GLY A 204 6.65 7.23 -2.22
CA GLY A 204 6.41 6.76 -3.57
C GLY A 204 7.19 7.52 -4.63
N ARG A 205 7.39 6.85 -5.75
CA ARG A 205 7.92 7.42 -7.00
C ARG A 205 7.09 6.89 -8.15
N HIS A 206 6.60 7.82 -8.97
CA HIS A 206 5.81 7.49 -10.13
C HIS A 206 6.46 8.10 -11.37
N LYS A 207 6.48 7.32 -12.44
CA LYS A 207 6.77 7.75 -13.80
C LYS A 207 5.62 7.25 -14.67
N ILE A 208 4.91 8.17 -15.28
CA ILE A 208 3.72 7.86 -16.06
C ILE A 208 3.88 8.46 -17.44
N ASN A 209 3.70 7.61 -18.44
CA ASN A 209 3.49 7.98 -19.81
C ASN A 209 2.03 7.71 -20.14
N ASP A 210 1.25 8.77 -20.34
CA ASP A 210 -0.19 8.64 -20.64
C ASP A 210 -0.45 8.11 -22.05
N GLY A 211 0.59 7.98 -22.86
CA GLY A 211 0.49 7.54 -24.23
C GLY A 211 -0.30 8.51 -25.11
N TYR A 212 -0.75 8.02 -26.26
CA TYR A 212 -1.54 8.79 -27.21
C TYR A 212 -2.48 7.87 -28.00
N LYS A 213 -3.53 8.44 -28.56
CA LYS A 213 -4.47 7.68 -29.40
C LYS A 213 -3.99 7.63 -30.86
N THR A 214 -4.51 6.66 -31.60
CA THR A 214 -4.27 6.57 -33.05
C THR A 214 -4.64 7.89 -33.74
N GLY A 215 -3.70 8.46 -34.47
CA GLY A 215 -3.87 9.76 -35.16
C GLY A 215 -3.48 11.00 -34.34
N GLU A 216 -3.21 10.84 -33.06
CA GLU A 216 -2.62 11.90 -32.20
C GLU A 216 -1.09 11.89 -32.30
N GLN A 217 -0.47 12.99 -31.89
CA GLN A 217 1.00 13.06 -31.78
C GLN A 217 1.50 12.41 -30.50
N PRO A 218 2.67 11.75 -30.50
CA PRO A 218 3.30 11.23 -29.31
C PRO A 218 3.48 12.30 -28.23
N GLN A 219 3.43 11.89 -26.97
CA GLN A 219 3.68 12.78 -25.84
C GLN A 219 5.10 13.36 -25.91
N THR A 220 5.22 14.67 -25.69
CA THR A 220 6.51 15.37 -25.67
C THR A 220 7.16 15.39 -24.29
N SER A 221 6.41 14.99 -23.26
CA SER A 221 6.87 14.92 -21.88
C SER A 221 6.17 13.80 -21.13
N HIS A 222 6.85 13.25 -20.11
CA HIS A 222 6.28 12.26 -19.21
C HIS A 222 6.10 12.83 -17.81
N PHE A 223 4.98 12.48 -17.18
CA PHE A 223 4.70 12.85 -15.81
C PHE A 223 5.58 12.06 -14.83
N ASN A 224 6.14 12.75 -13.84
CA ASN A 224 6.89 12.17 -12.75
C ASN A 224 6.41 12.77 -11.44
N SER A 225 6.37 11.94 -10.39
CA SER A 225 6.13 12.43 -9.05
C SER A 225 6.93 11.68 -7.99
N LYS A 226 7.13 12.35 -6.88
CA LYS A 226 7.62 11.78 -5.63
C LYS A 226 6.73 12.28 -4.52
N ASP A 227 6.33 11.39 -3.64
CA ASP A 227 5.54 11.72 -2.47
C ASP A 227 6.08 11.03 -1.22
N LYS A 228 5.73 11.60 -0.08
CA LYS A 228 6.03 11.05 1.23
C LYS A 228 4.93 11.41 2.20
N MET A 229 4.71 10.55 3.16
CA MET A 229 3.84 10.78 4.30
C MET A 229 4.43 10.10 5.51
N PHE A 230 4.44 10.77 6.65
CA PHE A 230 4.75 10.15 7.92
C PHE A 230 3.70 10.52 8.97
N GLY A 231 3.54 9.67 9.95
CA GLY A 231 2.62 9.93 11.04
C GLY A 231 3.10 9.31 12.34
N ILE A 232 2.62 9.89 13.42
CA ILE A 232 2.75 9.40 14.78
C ILE A 232 1.35 9.30 15.34
N SER A 233 1.02 8.14 15.92
CA SER A 233 -0.25 7.87 16.56
C SER A 233 0.00 7.32 17.94
N TRP A 234 -0.70 7.85 18.93
CA TRP A 234 -0.70 7.32 20.27
C TRP A 234 -2.12 7.21 20.79
N TYR A 235 -2.44 6.11 21.43
CA TYR A 235 -3.67 5.99 22.18
C TYR A 235 -3.45 5.17 23.46
N GLN A 236 -4.27 5.45 24.47
CA GLN A 236 -4.35 4.67 25.69
C GLN A 236 -5.80 4.53 26.10
N SER A 237 -6.24 3.31 26.33
CA SER A 237 -7.56 2.96 26.85
C SER A 237 -7.43 2.50 28.30
N ALA A 238 -8.36 2.91 29.15
CA ALA A 238 -8.42 2.44 30.52
C ALA A 238 -9.86 2.14 30.95
N THR A 239 -10.03 1.10 31.79
CA THR A 239 -11.29 0.72 32.44
C THR A 239 -11.17 1.08 33.90
N PHE A 240 -11.92 2.08 34.36
CA PHE A 240 -11.89 2.55 35.76
C PHE A 240 -12.86 1.78 36.63
N PHE A 241 -14.02 1.38 36.08
CA PHE A 241 -15.03 0.56 36.74
C PHE A 241 -15.78 -0.28 35.70
N THR A 242 -16.53 -1.30 36.14
CA THR A 242 -17.26 -2.23 35.28
C THR A 242 -18.21 -1.48 34.33
N GLY A 243 -18.13 -1.79 33.05
CA GLY A 243 -18.95 -1.17 32.00
C GLY A 243 -18.43 0.18 31.48
N ASN A 244 -17.32 0.70 32.03
CA ASN A 244 -16.70 1.93 31.56
C ASN A 244 -15.37 1.65 30.86
N ARG A 245 -15.15 2.25 29.70
CA ARG A 245 -13.85 2.28 29.01
C ARG A 245 -13.63 3.67 28.43
N LEU A 246 -12.61 4.34 28.90
CA LEU A 246 -12.16 5.63 28.36
C LEU A 246 -10.95 5.37 27.43
N THR A 247 -10.98 5.97 26.25
CA THR A 247 -9.83 5.99 25.33
C THR A 247 -9.45 7.44 25.05
N ILE A 248 -8.18 7.75 25.23
CA ILE A 248 -7.59 9.02 24.85
C ILE A 248 -6.55 8.73 23.78
N GLY A 249 -6.47 9.57 22.75
CA GLY A 249 -5.51 9.41 21.67
C GLY A 249 -5.09 10.72 21.04
N PHE A 250 -4.00 10.65 20.31
CA PHE A 250 -3.43 11.72 19.53
C PHE A 250 -2.88 11.14 18.22
N ASP A 251 -3.20 11.81 17.12
CA ASP A 251 -2.69 11.49 15.79
C ASP A 251 -2.09 12.74 15.16
N TYR A 252 -0.91 12.57 14.58
CA TYR A 252 -0.27 13.58 13.75
C TYR A 252 0.14 12.96 12.44
N GLN A 253 -0.16 13.62 11.33
CA GLN A 253 0.24 13.21 9.99
C GLN A 253 0.81 14.41 9.24
N HIS A 254 1.89 14.17 8.54
CA HIS A 254 2.49 15.12 7.62
C HIS A 254 2.69 14.45 6.27
N PHE A 255 2.23 15.09 5.23
CA PHE A 255 2.35 14.58 3.87
C PHE A 255 2.79 15.70 2.93
N GLY A 256 3.42 15.31 1.85
CA GLY A 256 3.86 16.23 0.81
C GLY A 256 4.41 15.46 -0.37
N GLY A 257 4.73 16.19 -1.40
CA GLY A 257 5.30 15.61 -2.61
C GLY A 257 5.52 16.68 -3.65
N LYS A 258 6.12 16.29 -4.75
CA LYS A 258 6.29 17.14 -5.90
C LYS A 258 6.08 16.35 -7.18
N SER A 259 5.53 17.02 -8.16
CA SER A 259 5.39 16.50 -9.52
C SER A 259 6.13 17.39 -10.52
N TRP A 260 6.51 16.79 -11.62
CA TRP A 260 7.10 17.51 -12.76
C TRP A 260 6.85 16.74 -14.04
N ASN A 261 6.81 17.46 -15.15
CA ASN A 261 6.89 16.87 -16.47
C ASN A 261 8.35 16.89 -16.95
N LYS A 262 8.87 15.73 -17.34
CA LYS A 262 10.18 15.61 -17.96
C LYS A 262 10.03 15.70 -19.46
N VAL A 263 10.55 16.78 -20.06
CA VAL A 263 10.56 16.98 -21.52
C VAL A 263 11.50 15.96 -22.15
N LEU A 264 11.01 15.19 -23.14
CA LEU A 264 11.76 14.08 -23.73
C LEU A 264 12.95 14.54 -24.55
N ALA A 265 12.78 15.62 -25.33
CA ALA A 265 13.82 16.13 -26.22
C ALA A 265 15.02 16.73 -25.47
N THR A 266 14.78 17.40 -24.34
CA THR A 266 15.82 18.16 -23.61
C THR A 266 16.20 17.57 -22.28
N GLY A 267 15.36 16.68 -21.72
CA GLY A 267 15.48 16.17 -20.35
C GLY A 267 15.13 17.20 -19.26
N GLU A 268 14.71 18.41 -19.65
CA GLU A 268 14.28 19.46 -18.75
C GLU A 268 13.10 19.03 -17.86
N ARG A 269 13.10 19.50 -16.63
CA ARG A 269 12.03 19.26 -15.66
C ARG A 269 11.19 20.52 -15.50
N LYS A 270 9.94 20.47 -15.95
CA LYS A 270 8.95 21.51 -15.71
C LYS A 270 8.16 21.14 -14.46
N LEU A 271 8.35 21.89 -13.38
CA LEU A 271 7.63 21.65 -12.10
C LEU A 271 6.13 21.82 -12.31
N GLY A 272 5.35 20.90 -11.72
CA GLY A 272 3.91 20.94 -11.69
C GLY A 272 3.40 21.42 -10.32
N VAL A 273 3.54 20.58 -9.29
CA VAL A 273 3.12 20.86 -7.92
C VAL A 273 4.27 20.55 -6.97
N ASP A 274 4.42 21.38 -5.95
CA ASP A 274 5.40 21.19 -4.87
C ASP A 274 4.71 21.19 -3.50
#